data_9f196288d9e04ff7928a92a6feddf5c1
#
_entry.id   9f196288d9e04ff7928a92a6feddf5c1
#
_cell.length_a   1.000
_cell.length_b   1.000
_cell.length_c   1.000
_cell.angle_alpha   90.00
_cell.angle_beta   90.00
_cell.angle_gamma   90.00
#
_symmetry.space_group_name_H-M   'P 1'
#
loop_
_entity.id
_entity.type
_entity.pdbx_description
1 polymer ?
#
loop_
_entity_poly.entity_id
_entity_poly.type
_entity_poly.pdbx_seq_one_letter_code
_entity_poly.pdbx_strand_id
1 'polypeptide(L)'
;SLIGTKDPTKVKGNWKGVEDLDFWIGDEATARSGEYTVNYPIRHGIVENWDNMERYWQRCIFKYLRAEPEDHYFLLTEPPLNTPENREYTAEVMFETFNVPGLYIAVQAVLALAASWTAKDAGPRTLTGTVIDSGDGVTHVIPVADGYVIGSCIKHIPLAGRDIMQ
;
A
#
# COMPACT_ATOMS: atom_id res chain seq x y z
N SER A 1 -0.96 5.75 -1.73
CA SER A 1 -0.55 6.37 -0.45
C SER A 1 0.02 7.76 -0.70
N LEU A 2 -0.50 8.76 -0.02
CA LEU A 2 -0.06 10.15 -0.14
C LEU A 2 -0.08 10.75 1.27
N ILE A 3 1.05 11.32 1.67
CA ILE A 3 1.21 11.95 2.97
C ILE A 3 1.75 13.38 2.81
N GLY A 4 1.14 14.33 3.50
CA GLY A 4 1.61 15.71 3.61
C GLY A 4 2.27 15.92 4.96
N THR A 5 3.54 16.28 4.97
CA THR A 5 4.32 16.59 6.17
C THR A 5 4.80 18.02 6.13
N LYS A 6 4.94 18.67 7.28
CA LYS A 6 5.58 19.98 7.34
C LYS A 6 7.07 19.85 7.06
N ASP A 7 7.59 20.76 6.25
CA ASP A 7 9.03 20.90 6.05
C ASP A 7 9.65 21.54 7.31
N PRO A 8 10.52 20.82 8.04
CA PRO A 8 11.13 21.36 9.26
C PRO A 8 11.93 22.65 9.03
N THR A 9 12.34 22.92 7.78
CA THR A 9 13.06 24.16 7.42
C THR A 9 12.14 25.38 7.25
N LYS A 10 10.83 25.17 7.09
CA LYS A 10 9.83 26.23 6.89
C LYS A 10 9.04 26.59 8.15
N VAL A 11 9.20 25.87 9.24
CA VAL A 11 8.50 26.11 10.50
C VAL A 11 9.20 27.24 11.27
N LYS A 12 8.63 28.43 11.22
CA LYS A 12 9.04 29.55 12.08
C LYS A 12 8.38 29.40 13.47
N GLY A 13 9.10 28.88 14.45
CA GLY A 13 8.63 28.82 15.83
C GLY A 13 9.22 27.68 16.65
N ASN A 14 9.32 27.89 17.96
CA ASN A 14 9.93 27.00 18.98
C ASN A 14 9.04 25.77 19.31
N TRP A 15 8.57 25.03 18.30
CA TRP A 15 7.66 23.89 18.49
C TRP A 15 8.42 22.54 18.33
N LYS A 16 9.54 22.39 19.04
CA LYS A 16 10.26 21.12 19.09
C LYS A 16 9.39 20.08 19.82
N GLY A 17 8.96 19.04 19.12
CA GLY A 17 8.28 17.86 19.67
C GLY A 17 6.82 17.66 19.25
N VAL A 18 6.19 18.60 18.50
CA VAL A 18 4.81 18.44 17.98
C VAL A 18 4.78 18.21 16.47
N GLU A 19 5.94 18.32 15.81
CA GLU A 19 6.11 18.20 14.35
C GLU A 19 5.68 16.81 13.84
N ASP A 20 5.84 15.79 14.67
CA ASP A 20 5.51 14.40 14.31
C ASP A 20 4.00 14.11 14.26
N LEU A 21 3.18 14.94 14.89
CA LEU A 21 1.73 14.76 14.93
C LEU A 21 0.98 15.56 13.86
N ASP A 22 1.63 16.54 13.25
CA ASP A 22 1.03 17.44 12.26
C ASP A 22 1.29 16.95 10.84
N PHE A 23 0.54 15.93 10.45
CA PHE A 23 0.56 15.38 9.10
C PHE A 23 -0.85 15.02 8.63
N TRP A 24 -1.02 14.96 7.31
CA TRP A 24 -2.28 14.67 6.65
C TRP A 24 -2.09 13.56 5.60
N ILE A 25 -3.14 12.78 5.33
CA ILE A 25 -3.07 11.73 4.32
C ILE A 25 -4.21 11.83 3.32
N GLY A 26 -4.01 11.26 2.12
CA GLY A 26 -5.02 11.23 1.07
C GLY A 26 -5.48 12.61 0.63
N ASP A 27 -6.78 12.77 0.43
CA ASP A 27 -7.37 14.02 -0.06
C ASP A 27 -7.14 15.21 0.88
N GLU A 28 -7.04 14.97 2.18
CA GLU A 28 -6.75 16.02 3.16
C GLU A 28 -5.32 16.58 2.96
N ALA A 29 -4.36 15.74 2.59
CA ALA A 29 -2.99 16.17 2.26
C ALA A 29 -2.96 16.95 0.94
N THR A 30 -3.72 16.51 -0.05
CA THR A 30 -3.85 17.20 -1.33
C THR A 30 -4.44 18.60 -1.15
N ALA A 31 -5.50 18.72 -0.37
CA ALA A 31 -6.15 19.99 -0.08
C ALA A 31 -5.23 21.01 0.63
N ARG A 32 -4.18 20.51 1.30
CA ARG A 32 -3.20 21.34 2.04
C ARG A 32 -1.82 21.40 1.39
N SER A 33 -1.71 21.06 0.11
CA SER A 33 -0.44 21.03 -0.64
C SER A 33 0.29 22.38 -0.68
N GLY A 34 -0.40 23.49 -0.42
CA GLY A 34 0.22 24.82 -0.28
C GLY A 34 0.99 25.04 1.02
N GLU A 35 0.66 24.29 2.08
CA GLU A 35 1.25 24.43 3.42
C GLU A 35 2.15 23.25 3.80
N TYR A 36 1.90 22.08 3.18
CA TYR A 36 2.58 20.81 3.48
C TYR A 36 3.31 20.29 2.26
N THR A 37 4.46 19.68 2.48
CA THR A 37 5.17 18.94 1.43
C THR A 37 4.52 17.58 1.26
N VAL A 38 4.01 17.33 0.05
CA VAL A 38 3.34 16.08 -0.30
C VAL A 38 4.36 15.05 -0.76
N ASN A 39 4.34 13.88 -0.13
CA ASN A 39 5.22 12.77 -0.40
C ASN A 39 4.42 11.49 -0.64
N TYR A 40 5.03 10.57 -1.40
CA TYR A 40 4.50 9.24 -1.66
C TYR A 40 5.40 8.21 -1.00
N PRO A 41 5.02 7.63 0.15
CA PRO A 41 5.84 6.62 0.84
C PRO A 41 5.99 5.32 0.06
N ILE A 42 5.08 5.05 -0.89
CA ILE A 42 5.13 3.90 -1.78
C ILE A 42 5.38 4.39 -3.21
N ARG A 43 6.36 3.77 -3.88
CA ARG A 43 6.61 3.91 -5.32
C ARG A 43 6.68 2.55 -5.98
N HIS A 44 6.01 2.42 -7.12
CA HIS A 44 5.94 1.14 -7.88
C HIS A 44 5.51 -0.06 -7.02
N GLY A 45 4.64 0.19 -6.02
CA GLY A 45 4.15 -0.83 -5.09
C GLY A 45 5.09 -1.16 -3.92
N ILE A 46 6.28 -0.58 -3.87
CA ILE A 46 7.29 -0.84 -2.84
C ILE A 46 7.39 0.35 -1.89
N VAL A 47 7.49 0.08 -0.59
CA VAL A 47 7.69 1.11 0.43
C VAL A 47 9.13 1.62 0.36
N GLU A 48 9.30 2.93 0.10
CA GLU A 48 10.59 3.61 0.06
C GLU A 48 10.87 4.42 1.35
N ASN A 49 9.82 4.87 2.02
CA ASN A 49 9.93 5.66 3.26
C ASN A 49 9.07 5.03 4.35
N TRP A 50 9.71 4.29 5.22
CA TRP A 50 9.07 3.54 6.30
C TRP A 50 8.47 4.43 7.38
N ASP A 51 9.14 5.53 7.78
CA ASP A 51 8.63 6.47 8.77
C ASP A 51 7.30 7.09 8.31
N ASN A 52 7.25 7.51 7.05
CA ASN A 52 6.03 8.06 6.47
C ASN A 52 4.97 6.98 6.25
N MET A 53 5.37 5.73 5.98
CA MET A 53 4.43 4.63 5.83
C MET A 53 3.78 4.24 7.15
N GLU A 54 4.53 4.20 8.23
CA GLU A 54 4.03 3.96 9.59
C GLU A 54 3.02 5.04 9.99
N ARG A 55 3.34 6.31 9.78
CA ARG A 55 2.41 7.43 10.02
C ARG A 55 1.14 7.32 9.16
N TYR A 56 1.31 6.92 7.91
CA TYR A 56 0.18 6.70 7.01
C TYR A 56 -0.74 5.59 7.54
N TRP A 57 -0.20 4.43 7.92
CA TRP A 57 -0.96 3.33 8.52
C TRP A 57 -1.62 3.73 9.83
N GLN A 58 -0.91 4.44 10.70
CA GLN A 58 -1.47 4.97 11.95
C GLN A 58 -2.73 5.80 11.69
N ARG A 59 -2.67 6.71 10.73
CA ARG A 59 -3.83 7.55 10.37
C ARG A 59 -4.96 6.72 9.75
N CYS A 60 -4.64 5.75 8.93
CA CYS A 60 -5.63 4.83 8.35
C CYS A 60 -6.35 4.04 9.44
N ILE A 61 -5.61 3.43 10.35
CA ILE A 61 -6.17 2.55 11.39
C ILE A 61 -7.02 3.36 12.38
N PHE A 62 -6.46 4.40 12.98
CA PHE A 62 -7.12 5.11 14.07
C PHE A 62 -8.16 6.13 13.62
N LYS A 63 -7.93 6.85 12.52
CA LYS A 63 -8.85 7.89 12.07
C LYS A 63 -9.93 7.36 11.12
N TYR A 64 -9.53 6.59 10.12
CA TYR A 64 -10.45 6.17 9.05
C TYR A 64 -11.16 4.86 9.36
N LEU A 65 -10.42 3.83 9.76
CA LEU A 65 -11.02 2.55 10.18
C LEU A 65 -11.60 2.61 11.58
N ARG A 66 -11.07 3.49 12.44
CA ARG A 66 -11.46 3.63 13.85
C ARG A 66 -11.41 2.28 14.58
N ALA A 67 -10.34 1.53 14.33
CA ALA A 67 -10.13 0.20 14.87
C ALA A 67 -8.98 0.23 15.87
N GLU A 68 -9.11 -0.59 16.92
CA GLU A 68 -8.00 -0.91 17.82
C GLU A 68 -7.20 -2.05 17.20
N PRO A 69 -5.94 -1.83 16.78
CA PRO A 69 -5.19 -2.85 16.06
C PRO A 69 -4.90 -4.10 16.86
N GLU A 70 -4.82 -4.01 18.18
CA GLU A 70 -4.59 -5.13 19.09
C GLU A 70 -5.75 -6.15 19.08
N ASP A 71 -6.95 -5.73 18.72
CA ASP A 71 -8.16 -6.56 18.70
C ASP A 71 -8.47 -7.16 17.32
N HIS A 72 -7.64 -6.87 16.30
CA HIS A 72 -7.95 -7.25 14.92
C HIS A 72 -6.78 -7.96 14.23
N TYR A 73 -7.10 -9.02 13.50
CA TYR A 73 -6.19 -9.60 12.52
C TYR A 73 -6.10 -8.71 11.30
N PHE A 74 -4.89 -8.54 10.77
CA PHE A 74 -4.66 -7.71 9.60
C PHE A 74 -4.33 -8.55 8.37
N LEU A 75 -4.98 -8.23 7.26
CA LEU A 75 -4.59 -8.68 5.94
C LEU A 75 -4.04 -7.49 5.17
N LEU A 76 -2.79 -7.55 4.79
CA LEU A 76 -2.14 -6.58 3.92
C LEU A 76 -1.87 -7.21 2.55
N THR A 77 -1.75 -6.37 1.54
CA THR A 77 -1.40 -6.82 0.20
C THR A 77 -0.02 -6.33 -0.20
N GLU A 78 0.67 -7.14 -0.99
CA GLU A 78 1.98 -6.82 -1.53
C GLU A 78 2.01 -6.99 -3.06
N PRO A 79 2.89 -6.29 -3.76
CA PRO A 79 3.12 -6.54 -5.18
C PRO A 79 3.79 -7.91 -5.37
N PRO A 80 3.65 -8.53 -6.56
CA PRO A 80 4.11 -9.90 -6.80
C PRO A 80 5.64 -10.08 -6.72
N LEU A 81 6.42 -8.99 -6.82
CA LEU A 81 7.89 -8.99 -6.73
C LEU A 81 8.38 -8.22 -5.51
N ASN A 82 7.62 -8.20 -4.43
CA ASN A 82 8.07 -7.61 -3.19
C ASN A 82 9.26 -8.37 -2.61
N THR A 83 10.21 -7.65 -2.02
CA THR A 83 11.40 -8.27 -1.44
C THR A 83 11.11 -8.88 -0.07
N PRO A 84 11.83 -9.93 0.35
CA PRO A 84 11.72 -10.48 1.71
C PRO A 84 11.95 -9.41 2.79
N GLU A 85 12.93 -8.53 2.60
CA GLU A 85 13.26 -7.46 3.54
C GLU A 85 12.09 -6.50 3.75
N ASN A 86 11.41 -6.09 2.67
CA ASN A 86 10.23 -5.23 2.80
C ASN A 86 9.08 -5.93 3.52
N ARG A 87 8.96 -7.25 3.36
CA ARG A 87 7.95 -8.03 4.06
C ARG A 87 8.26 -8.15 5.55
N GLU A 88 9.54 -8.31 5.89
CA GLU A 88 10.02 -8.31 7.28
C GLU A 88 9.76 -6.97 7.96
N TYR A 89 10.11 -5.85 7.33
CA TYR A 89 9.82 -4.51 7.86
C TYR A 89 8.32 -4.25 8.03
N THR A 90 7.50 -4.71 7.08
CA THR A 90 6.03 -4.62 7.22
C THR A 90 5.57 -5.37 8.45
N ALA A 91 6.06 -6.59 8.65
CA ALA A 91 5.72 -7.40 9.82
C ALA A 91 6.20 -6.76 11.12
N GLU A 92 7.43 -6.25 11.15
CA GLU A 92 8.00 -5.54 12.30
C GLU A 92 7.11 -4.36 12.72
N VAL A 93 6.76 -3.48 11.79
CA VAL A 93 5.88 -2.34 12.10
C VAL A 93 4.52 -2.80 12.60
N MET A 94 3.91 -3.81 11.98
CA MET A 94 2.59 -4.29 12.39
C MET A 94 2.60 -4.94 13.77
N PHE A 95 3.61 -5.73 14.09
CA PHE A 95 3.70 -6.40 15.40
C PHE A 95 4.26 -5.50 16.50
N GLU A 96 5.32 -4.73 16.22
CA GLU A 96 6.01 -3.96 17.26
C GLU A 96 5.38 -2.58 17.50
N THR A 97 4.88 -1.92 16.45
CA THR A 97 4.27 -0.59 16.58
C THR A 97 2.78 -0.68 16.85
N PHE A 98 2.05 -1.51 16.11
CA PHE A 98 0.59 -1.60 16.21
C PHE A 98 0.10 -2.77 17.08
N ASN A 99 0.98 -3.65 17.52
CA ASN A 99 0.66 -4.76 18.42
C ASN A 99 -0.43 -5.70 17.87
N VAL A 100 -0.47 -5.89 16.56
CA VAL A 100 -1.51 -6.73 15.95
C VAL A 100 -1.35 -8.19 16.39
N PRO A 101 -2.45 -8.92 16.70
CA PRO A 101 -2.38 -10.31 17.14
C PRO A 101 -2.03 -11.28 16.01
N GLY A 102 -2.20 -10.87 14.76
CA GLY A 102 -1.83 -11.68 13.60
C GLY A 102 -1.88 -10.90 12.29
N LEU A 103 -0.98 -11.26 11.38
CA LEU A 103 -0.79 -10.63 10.09
C LEU A 103 -0.77 -11.69 8.98
N TYR A 104 -1.49 -11.43 7.90
CA TYR A 104 -1.37 -12.15 6.65
C TYR A 104 -1.01 -11.20 5.52
N ILE A 105 0.05 -11.48 4.79
CA ILE A 105 0.48 -10.70 3.62
C ILE A 105 0.15 -11.49 2.36
N ALA A 106 -0.74 -10.96 1.54
CA ALA A 106 -1.25 -11.61 0.35
C ALA A 106 -0.74 -10.94 -0.93
N VAL A 107 -0.40 -11.74 -1.93
CA VAL A 107 -0.04 -11.22 -3.25
C VAL A 107 -1.30 -10.71 -3.96
N GLN A 108 -1.29 -9.45 -4.38
CA GLN A 108 -2.43 -8.75 -4.99
C GLN A 108 -3.04 -9.51 -6.17
N ALA A 109 -2.20 -10.03 -7.07
CA ALA A 109 -2.65 -10.78 -8.25
C ALA A 109 -3.43 -12.06 -7.89
N VAL A 110 -3.01 -12.77 -6.85
CA VAL A 110 -3.69 -13.99 -6.38
C VAL A 110 -5.07 -13.66 -5.82
N LEU A 111 -5.18 -12.57 -5.08
CA LEU A 111 -6.48 -12.10 -4.55
C LEU A 111 -7.43 -11.65 -5.67
N ALA A 112 -6.91 -10.94 -6.67
CA ALA A 112 -7.69 -10.53 -7.84
C ALA A 112 -8.23 -11.75 -8.61
N LEU A 113 -7.41 -12.80 -8.77
CA LEU A 113 -7.83 -14.02 -9.40
C LEU A 113 -8.89 -14.77 -8.57
N ALA A 114 -8.72 -14.84 -7.25
CA ALA A 114 -9.70 -15.42 -6.33
C ALA A 114 -11.04 -14.66 -6.36
N ALA A 115 -11.03 -13.35 -6.52
CA ALA A 115 -12.24 -12.54 -6.62
C ALA A 115 -13.10 -12.92 -7.84
N SER A 116 -12.50 -13.45 -8.91
CA SER A 116 -13.25 -13.93 -10.08
C SER A 116 -14.18 -15.11 -9.77
N TRP A 117 -13.95 -15.84 -8.67
CA TRP A 117 -14.79 -16.97 -8.24
C TRP A 117 -16.17 -16.58 -7.75
N THR A 118 -16.42 -15.31 -7.48
CA THR A 118 -17.71 -14.79 -7.04
C THR A 118 -18.74 -14.72 -8.18
N ALA A 119 -18.29 -14.84 -9.43
CA ALA A 119 -19.19 -14.88 -10.57
C ALA A 119 -20.00 -16.20 -10.57
N LYS A 120 -21.32 -16.11 -10.75
CA LYS A 120 -22.26 -17.26 -10.68
C LYS A 120 -21.95 -18.35 -11.72
N ASP A 121 -21.31 -18.00 -12.82
CA ASP A 121 -20.97 -18.88 -13.95
C ASP A 121 -19.47 -19.22 -13.99
N ALA A 122 -18.75 -19.05 -12.89
CA ALA A 122 -17.34 -19.42 -12.82
C ALA A 122 -17.21 -20.96 -13.00
N GLY A 123 -16.48 -21.37 -14.00
CA GLY A 123 -16.06 -22.76 -14.19
C GLY A 123 -15.27 -23.32 -13.00
N PRO A 124 -14.48 -24.38 -13.15
CA PRO A 124 -13.72 -24.96 -12.04
C PRO A 124 -12.87 -23.87 -11.37
N ARG A 125 -12.99 -23.76 -10.05
CA ARG A 125 -12.30 -22.75 -9.24
C ARG A 125 -10.80 -23.06 -9.16
N THR A 126 -10.05 -22.62 -10.15
CA THR A 126 -8.59 -22.76 -10.20
C THR A 126 -7.94 -21.41 -9.92
N LEU A 127 -6.84 -21.41 -9.17
CA LEU A 127 -5.99 -20.22 -8.99
C LEU A 127 -4.95 -20.16 -10.13
N THR A 128 -5.40 -20.41 -11.35
CA THR A 128 -4.55 -20.35 -12.55
C THR A 128 -5.15 -19.38 -13.55
N GLY A 129 -4.36 -18.44 -14.02
CA GLY A 129 -4.77 -17.43 -14.97
C GLY A 129 -3.75 -16.32 -15.12
N THR A 130 -4.09 -15.31 -15.91
CA THR A 130 -3.27 -14.11 -16.08
C THR A 130 -4.05 -12.90 -15.55
N VAL A 131 -3.42 -12.16 -14.64
CA VAL A 131 -3.96 -10.91 -14.08
C VAL A 131 -3.31 -9.73 -14.79
N ILE A 132 -4.14 -8.81 -15.29
CA ILE A 132 -3.69 -7.52 -15.81
C ILE A 132 -4.13 -6.50 -14.80
N ASP A 133 -3.15 -5.92 -14.11
CA ASP A 133 -3.36 -4.87 -13.09
C ASP A 133 -2.83 -3.54 -13.64
N SER A 134 -3.75 -2.65 -13.95
CA SER A 134 -3.45 -1.31 -14.46
C SER A 134 -3.77 -0.27 -13.40
N GLY A 135 -2.73 0.21 -12.71
CA GLY A 135 -2.84 1.23 -11.68
C GLY A 135 -2.70 2.66 -12.21
N ASP A 136 -2.11 3.53 -11.41
CA ASP A 136 -1.84 4.94 -11.78
C ASP A 136 -0.62 5.09 -12.69
N GLY A 137 0.49 4.44 -12.37
CA GLY A 137 1.79 4.67 -13.05
C GLY A 137 2.33 3.51 -13.87
N VAL A 138 1.85 2.28 -13.63
CA VAL A 138 2.35 1.07 -14.31
C VAL A 138 1.22 0.07 -14.49
N THR A 139 1.24 -0.63 -15.61
CA THR A 139 0.40 -1.81 -15.88
C THR A 139 1.26 -3.06 -15.76
N HIS A 140 0.82 -3.98 -14.94
CA HIS A 140 1.46 -5.27 -14.73
C HIS A 140 0.66 -6.37 -15.38
N VAL A 141 1.34 -7.28 -16.11
CA VAL A 141 0.76 -8.51 -16.61
C VAL A 141 1.40 -9.67 -15.85
N ILE A 142 0.61 -10.36 -15.03
CA ILE A 142 1.07 -11.27 -14.00
C ILE A 142 0.45 -12.65 -14.23
N PRO A 143 1.21 -13.63 -14.74
CA PRO A 143 0.74 -15.00 -14.83
C PRO A 143 0.82 -15.69 -13.47
N VAL A 144 -0.25 -16.42 -13.15
CA VAL A 144 -0.40 -17.20 -11.90
C VAL A 144 -0.75 -18.62 -12.25
N ALA A 145 -0.09 -19.60 -11.64
CA ALA A 145 -0.36 -21.02 -11.78
C ALA A 145 -0.54 -21.65 -10.40
N ASP A 146 -1.70 -22.25 -10.16
CA ASP A 146 -2.07 -22.90 -8.88
C ASP A 146 -1.80 -22.02 -7.63
N GLY A 147 -2.06 -20.71 -7.75
CA GLY A 147 -1.84 -19.74 -6.69
C GLY A 147 -0.40 -19.20 -6.59
N TYR A 148 0.51 -19.64 -7.44
CA TYR A 148 1.89 -19.16 -7.46
C TYR A 148 2.13 -18.24 -8.64
N VAL A 149 2.69 -17.07 -8.36
CA VAL A 149 3.08 -16.11 -9.39
C VAL A 149 4.32 -16.60 -10.11
N ILE A 150 4.27 -16.61 -11.45
CA ILE A 150 5.43 -16.94 -12.30
C ILE A 150 6.24 -15.67 -12.52
N GLY A 151 7.13 -15.36 -11.57
CA GLY A 151 7.84 -14.08 -11.50
C GLY A 151 8.66 -13.75 -12.74
N SER A 152 9.32 -14.74 -13.35
CA SER A 152 10.12 -14.56 -14.58
C SER A 152 9.31 -14.13 -15.81
N CYS A 153 8.00 -14.36 -15.78
CA CYS A 153 7.09 -14.04 -16.88
C CYS A 153 6.29 -12.73 -16.68
N ILE A 154 6.48 -12.03 -15.56
CA ILE A 154 5.83 -10.74 -15.32
C ILE A 154 6.31 -9.73 -16.35
N LYS A 155 5.36 -8.98 -16.92
CA LYS A 155 5.64 -7.84 -17.79
C LYS A 155 5.19 -6.55 -17.14
N HIS A 156 6.07 -5.56 -17.19
CA HIS A 156 5.79 -4.20 -16.73
C HIS A 156 5.65 -3.30 -17.95
N ILE A 157 4.50 -2.65 -18.05
CA ILE A 157 4.22 -1.71 -19.12
C ILE A 157 4.12 -0.32 -18.46
N PRO A 158 5.02 0.62 -18.76
CA PRO A 158 5.03 1.95 -18.15
C PRO A 158 3.95 2.88 -18.76
N LEU A 159 2.75 2.35 -18.88
CA LEU A 159 1.55 3.03 -19.35
C LEU A 159 0.41 2.64 -18.42
N ALA A 160 -0.23 3.62 -17.80
CA ALA A 160 -1.33 3.38 -16.88
C ALA A 160 -2.26 4.62 -16.77
N GLY A 161 -3.08 4.69 -15.74
CA GLY A 161 -4.12 5.70 -15.59
C GLY A 161 -3.63 7.15 -15.74
N ARG A 162 -2.46 7.48 -15.22
CA ARG A 162 -1.87 8.82 -15.33
C ARG A 162 -1.61 9.23 -16.78
N ASP A 163 -1.17 8.29 -17.62
CA ASP A 163 -0.84 8.57 -19.02
C ASP A 163 -2.10 8.71 -19.89
N ILE A 164 -3.20 8.08 -19.45
CA ILE A 164 -4.50 8.14 -20.13
C ILE A 164 -5.22 9.45 -19.81
N MET A 165 -4.96 10.03 -18.62
CA MET A 165 -5.63 11.24 -18.15
C MET A 165 -4.92 12.55 -18.54
N GLN A 166 -3.79 12.50 -19.23
CA GLN A 166 -3.10 13.64 -19.83
C GLN A 166 -3.63 13.91 -21.24
#